data_6f3f2c8ddf99f1627917c3024e66539f
#
_entry.id   6f3f2c8ddf99f1627917c3024e66539f
#
_cell.length_a   1.000
_cell.length_b   1.000
_cell.length_c   1.000
_cell.angle_alpha   90.00
_cell.angle_beta   90.00
_cell.angle_gamma   90.00
#
_symmetry.space_group_name_H-M   'P 1'
#
loop_
_entity.id
_entity.type
_entity.pdbx_description
1 polymer ?
#
loop_
_entity_poly.entity_id
_entity_poly.type
_entity_poly.pdbx_seq_one_letter_code
_entity_poly.pdbx_strand_id
1 'polypeptide(L)'
;MPESRGIKPHPELIWYENRCIFELKCVEICPQKALTYIPMPNRRIIINRARCDLCGKCVEVCPTGALDVVGKRYTVKEVVDIIMRDKVFYDVSGGGVTISGGEPTMQPRFVIALLRRLRELGIHTAIETALPFPWEHTKPVIDLVDLVILDIKIMDPEKHLKYVGVPLERVLTNAINISRLGKPIWVHIPIIPGYTDYEENIRRIAEFIRDNLPTAERYELLAFNKYCSIKYERLGIDWPLKNADLIPEDKMERLTSIAKSILNNGRVLVTWRGIAKKKET
;
A
#
# COMPACT_ATOMS: atom_id res chain seq x y z
N MET A 1 10.69 4.49 -5.28
CA MET A 1 9.41 4.56 -5.97
C MET A 1 8.62 5.74 -5.45
N PRO A 2 7.93 6.51 -6.27
CA PRO A 2 7.25 7.71 -5.80
C PRO A 2 5.95 7.44 -5.02
N GLU A 3 5.73 6.26 -4.50
CA GLU A 3 4.58 5.97 -3.62
C GLU A 3 4.56 6.86 -2.38
N SER A 4 5.72 7.27 -1.87
CA SER A 4 5.82 8.22 -0.77
C SER A 4 5.24 9.61 -1.07
N ARG A 5 5.09 9.99 -2.35
CA ARG A 5 4.49 11.27 -2.74
C ARG A 5 2.96 11.24 -2.86
N GLY A 6 2.35 10.04 -2.94
CA GLY A 6 0.90 9.86 -3.02
C GLY A 6 0.19 9.82 -1.68
N ILE A 7 0.94 9.81 -0.57
CA ILE A 7 0.39 9.72 0.78
C ILE A 7 0.56 11.07 1.45
N LYS A 8 -0.43 11.93 1.24
CA LYS A 8 -0.48 13.17 2.00
C LYS A 8 -1.34 12.95 3.25
N PRO A 9 -0.92 13.50 4.40
CA PRO A 9 -1.65 13.34 5.67
C PRO A 9 -2.91 14.22 5.75
N HIS A 10 -3.37 14.76 4.62
CA HIS A 10 -4.51 15.66 4.52
C HIS A 10 -5.37 15.35 3.30
N PRO A 11 -6.66 15.68 3.34
CA PRO A 11 -7.57 15.51 2.21
C PRO A 11 -7.10 16.23 0.95
N GLU A 12 -7.49 15.72 -0.21
CA GLU A 12 -7.22 16.33 -1.50
C GLU A 12 -8.47 16.31 -2.40
N LEU A 13 -8.64 17.38 -3.17
CA LEU A 13 -9.64 17.42 -4.23
C LEU A 13 -9.13 16.59 -5.42
N ILE A 14 -9.97 15.69 -5.93
CA ILE A 14 -9.71 14.89 -7.13
C ILE A 14 -10.79 15.10 -8.18
N TRP A 15 -10.42 14.84 -9.44
CA TRP A 15 -11.33 14.93 -10.56
C TRP A 15 -11.38 13.59 -11.31
N TYR A 16 -12.62 13.13 -11.60
CA TYR A 16 -12.91 11.94 -12.38
C TYR A 16 -13.32 12.33 -13.79
N GLU A 17 -12.42 12.20 -14.76
CA GLU A 17 -12.68 12.56 -16.16
C GLU A 17 -13.89 11.83 -16.72
N ASN A 18 -13.99 10.54 -16.49
CA ASN A 18 -15.06 9.67 -17.00
C ASN A 18 -16.46 9.98 -16.43
N ARG A 19 -16.56 10.83 -15.41
CA ARG A 19 -17.84 11.30 -14.83
C ARG A 19 -18.17 12.74 -15.24
N CYS A 20 -17.20 13.47 -15.78
CA CYS A 20 -17.33 14.90 -16.03
C CYS A 20 -18.14 15.17 -17.29
N ILE A 21 -19.26 15.87 -17.17
CA ILE A 21 -20.08 16.35 -18.30
C ILE A 21 -19.70 17.78 -18.74
N PHE A 22 -18.74 18.41 -18.05
CA PHE A 22 -18.23 19.74 -18.34
C PHE A 22 -19.26 20.87 -18.29
N GLU A 23 -20.18 20.82 -17.31
CA GLU A 23 -21.14 21.89 -17.05
C GLU A 23 -20.47 23.18 -16.53
N LEU A 24 -19.25 23.08 -16.02
CA LEU A 24 -18.35 24.15 -15.56
C LEU A 24 -18.79 24.94 -14.33
N LYS A 25 -19.94 24.67 -13.72
CA LYS A 25 -20.39 25.31 -12.47
C LYS A 25 -19.32 25.23 -11.36
N CYS A 26 -18.55 24.14 -11.33
CA CYS A 26 -17.46 23.96 -10.38
C CYS A 26 -16.34 25.01 -10.53
N VAL A 27 -16.07 25.44 -11.76
CA VAL A 27 -15.09 26.49 -12.07
C VAL A 27 -15.60 27.85 -11.64
N GLU A 28 -16.88 28.15 -11.93
CA GLU A 28 -17.53 29.43 -11.61
C GLU A 28 -17.68 29.64 -10.11
N ILE A 29 -18.10 28.61 -9.37
CA ILE A 29 -18.39 28.70 -7.93
C ILE A 29 -17.11 28.77 -7.06
N CYS A 30 -15.95 28.42 -7.61
CA CYS A 30 -14.70 28.31 -6.81
C CYS A 30 -14.23 29.69 -6.32
N PRO A 31 -14.30 29.97 -4.99
CA PRO A 31 -13.93 31.28 -4.45
C PRO A 31 -12.42 31.57 -4.60
N GLN A 32 -11.60 30.50 -4.57
CA GLN A 32 -10.15 30.59 -4.71
C GLN A 32 -9.67 30.56 -6.17
N LYS A 33 -10.61 30.44 -7.14
CA LYS A 33 -10.27 30.26 -8.57
C LYS A 33 -9.21 29.16 -8.77
N ALA A 34 -9.36 28.09 -8.00
CA ALA A 34 -8.43 26.95 -8.01
C ALA A 34 -8.73 25.95 -9.15
N LEU A 35 -9.85 26.09 -9.84
CA LEU A 35 -10.24 25.23 -10.95
C LEU A 35 -10.14 25.99 -12.26
N THR A 36 -9.57 25.35 -13.28
CA THR A 36 -9.45 25.88 -14.64
C THR A 36 -9.93 24.86 -15.64
N TYR A 37 -10.73 25.26 -16.59
CA TYR A 37 -11.16 24.44 -17.71
C TYR A 37 -10.20 24.59 -18.89
N ILE A 38 -9.75 23.47 -19.44
CA ILE A 38 -9.02 23.41 -20.71
C ILE A 38 -9.99 22.92 -21.79
N PRO A 39 -10.22 23.68 -22.88
CA PRO A 39 -11.12 23.29 -23.97
C PRO A 39 -10.52 22.21 -24.88
N MET A 40 -11.30 21.78 -25.88
CA MET A 40 -10.84 20.86 -26.92
C MET A 40 -9.49 21.30 -27.53
N PRO A 41 -8.60 20.36 -27.96
CA PRO A 41 -8.84 18.93 -28.05
C PRO A 41 -8.59 18.18 -26.71
N ASN A 42 -7.89 18.77 -25.74
CA ASN A 42 -7.51 18.14 -24.46
C ASN A 42 -8.44 18.58 -23.32
N ARG A 43 -9.75 18.42 -23.54
CA ARG A 43 -10.82 18.86 -22.63
C ARG A 43 -10.64 18.28 -21.23
N ARG A 44 -10.39 19.14 -20.22
CA ARG A 44 -10.13 18.72 -18.84
C ARG A 44 -10.33 19.83 -17.81
N ILE A 45 -10.50 19.43 -16.56
CA ILE A 45 -10.46 20.33 -15.39
C ILE A 45 -9.08 20.22 -14.73
N ILE A 46 -8.41 21.34 -14.58
CA ILE A 46 -7.13 21.46 -13.87
C ILE A 46 -7.41 21.98 -12.46
N ILE A 47 -6.82 21.34 -11.46
CA ILE A 47 -6.90 21.74 -10.06
C ILE A 47 -5.58 22.38 -9.65
N ASN A 48 -5.59 23.67 -9.36
CA ASN A 48 -4.47 24.33 -8.71
C ASN A 48 -4.49 24.04 -7.20
N ARG A 49 -3.72 23.05 -6.79
CA ARG A 49 -3.69 22.56 -5.40
C ARG A 49 -3.13 23.57 -4.41
N ALA A 50 -2.29 24.52 -4.86
CA ALA A 50 -1.75 25.58 -4.00
C ALA A 50 -2.81 26.64 -3.65
N ARG A 51 -3.85 26.78 -4.49
CA ARG A 51 -4.95 27.71 -4.24
C ARG A 51 -6.16 27.05 -3.58
N CYS A 52 -6.30 25.73 -3.69
CA CYS A 52 -7.46 25.00 -3.19
C CYS A 52 -7.44 24.92 -1.66
N ASP A 53 -8.43 25.51 -1.01
CA ASP A 53 -8.65 25.47 0.44
C ASP A 53 -9.56 24.31 0.89
N LEU A 54 -9.95 23.42 -0.04
CA LEU A 54 -10.84 22.28 0.19
C LEU A 54 -12.23 22.65 0.75
N CYS A 55 -12.76 23.83 0.43
CA CYS A 55 -14.06 24.27 0.91
C CYS A 55 -15.26 23.41 0.45
N GLY A 56 -15.09 22.50 -0.51
CA GLY A 56 -16.10 21.54 -0.96
C GLY A 56 -17.16 22.08 -1.92
N LYS A 57 -17.29 23.39 -2.14
CA LYS A 57 -18.36 23.98 -2.97
C LYS A 57 -18.43 23.41 -4.38
N CYS A 58 -17.27 23.13 -5.00
CA CYS A 58 -17.21 22.53 -6.33
C CYS A 58 -17.69 21.06 -6.36
N VAL A 59 -17.59 20.35 -5.24
CA VAL A 59 -18.11 18.98 -5.07
C VAL A 59 -19.64 19.03 -4.94
N GLU A 60 -20.16 19.95 -4.14
CA GLU A 60 -21.59 20.10 -3.89
C GLU A 60 -22.39 20.42 -5.16
N VAL A 61 -21.83 21.27 -6.05
CA VAL A 61 -22.50 21.66 -7.30
C VAL A 61 -22.26 20.69 -8.45
N CYS A 62 -21.45 19.65 -8.28
CA CYS A 62 -21.14 18.70 -9.35
C CYS A 62 -22.23 17.63 -9.45
N PRO A 63 -23.12 17.65 -10.47
CA PRO A 63 -24.27 16.77 -10.52
C PRO A 63 -23.91 15.30 -10.75
N THR A 64 -22.71 15.04 -11.29
CA THR A 64 -22.25 13.69 -11.61
C THR A 64 -21.24 13.12 -10.62
N GLY A 65 -20.87 13.89 -9.58
CA GLY A 65 -19.82 13.50 -8.65
C GLY A 65 -18.44 13.36 -9.34
N ALA A 66 -18.19 14.13 -10.40
CA ALA A 66 -16.90 14.14 -11.08
C ALA A 66 -15.81 14.83 -10.25
N LEU A 67 -16.16 15.65 -9.28
CA LEU A 67 -15.26 16.18 -8.27
C LEU A 67 -15.57 15.55 -6.91
N ASP A 68 -14.55 15.16 -6.17
CA ASP A 68 -14.68 14.59 -4.83
C ASP A 68 -13.46 14.96 -3.97
N VAL A 69 -13.65 14.99 -2.65
CA VAL A 69 -12.55 15.14 -1.69
C VAL A 69 -12.20 13.77 -1.14
N VAL A 70 -10.99 13.30 -1.45
CA VAL A 70 -10.46 12.05 -0.89
C VAL A 70 -9.71 12.31 0.41
N GLY A 71 -9.63 11.30 1.28
CA GLY A 71 -9.02 11.43 2.60
C GLY A 71 -10.05 11.87 3.65
N LYS A 72 -11.12 11.10 3.81
CA LYS A 72 -12.11 11.31 4.87
C LYS A 72 -11.52 11.05 6.25
N ARG A 73 -11.91 11.88 7.22
CA ARG A 73 -11.57 11.63 8.62
C ARG A 73 -12.55 10.64 9.22
N TYR A 74 -12.00 9.69 9.97
CA TYR A 74 -12.78 8.68 10.70
C TYR A 74 -12.35 8.64 12.15
N THR A 75 -13.29 8.39 13.05
CA THR A 75 -13.02 7.96 14.41
C THR A 75 -12.76 6.46 14.46
N VAL A 76 -12.11 5.99 15.51
CA VAL A 76 -11.91 4.54 15.73
C VAL A 76 -13.25 3.81 15.76
N LYS A 77 -14.26 4.40 16.40
CA LYS A 77 -15.63 3.81 16.47
C LYS A 77 -16.21 3.60 15.06
N GLU A 78 -16.16 4.62 14.20
CA GLU A 78 -16.71 4.53 12.83
C GLU A 78 -16.01 3.44 12.01
N VAL A 79 -14.65 3.32 12.14
CA VAL A 79 -13.90 2.27 11.45
C VAL A 79 -14.27 0.90 11.99
N VAL A 80 -14.40 0.74 13.32
CA VAL A 80 -14.85 -0.51 13.94
C VAL A 80 -16.27 -0.88 13.50
N ASP A 81 -17.19 0.08 13.44
CA ASP A 81 -18.56 -0.15 12.97
C ASP A 81 -18.60 -0.65 11.52
N ILE A 82 -17.67 -0.18 10.67
CA ILE A 82 -17.52 -0.67 9.29
C ILE A 82 -16.96 -2.10 9.29
N ILE A 83 -15.91 -2.38 10.04
CA ILE A 83 -15.25 -3.68 10.14
C ILE A 83 -16.22 -4.76 10.65
N MET A 84 -17.05 -4.40 11.62
CA MET A 84 -18.02 -5.34 12.23
C MET A 84 -19.13 -5.80 11.28
N ARG A 85 -19.34 -5.13 10.15
CA ARG A 85 -20.30 -5.59 9.12
C ARG A 85 -19.85 -6.93 8.52
N ASP A 86 -18.56 -7.18 8.47
CA ASP A 86 -17.97 -8.37 7.86
C ASP A 86 -17.58 -9.44 8.90
N LYS A 87 -17.94 -9.25 10.19
CA LYS A 87 -17.54 -10.15 11.28
C LYS A 87 -17.92 -11.61 11.03
N VAL A 88 -19.10 -11.86 10.47
CA VAL A 88 -19.54 -13.21 10.16
C VAL A 88 -18.60 -13.93 9.19
N PHE A 89 -18.00 -13.20 8.25
CA PHE A 89 -17.02 -13.77 7.32
C PHE A 89 -15.68 -14.05 8.02
N TYR A 90 -15.26 -13.21 8.93
CA TYR A 90 -14.04 -13.44 9.71
C TYR A 90 -14.17 -14.69 10.60
N ASP A 91 -15.31 -14.87 11.26
CA ASP A 91 -15.58 -16.00 12.13
C ASP A 91 -15.61 -17.34 11.37
N VAL A 92 -16.12 -17.35 10.13
CA VAL A 92 -16.20 -18.56 9.29
C VAL A 92 -14.87 -18.89 8.63
N SER A 93 -14.14 -17.88 8.16
CA SER A 93 -12.91 -18.08 7.37
C SER A 93 -11.64 -18.19 8.22
N GLY A 94 -11.71 -17.82 9.52
CA GLY A 94 -10.53 -17.59 10.34
C GLY A 94 -9.70 -16.38 9.89
N GLY A 95 -10.27 -15.53 9.04
CA GLY A 95 -9.66 -14.29 8.54
C GLY A 95 -9.75 -13.14 9.53
N GLY A 96 -9.57 -11.92 9.03
CA GLY A 96 -9.59 -10.73 9.86
C GLY A 96 -9.35 -9.45 9.06
N VAL A 97 -8.70 -8.49 9.70
CA VAL A 97 -8.47 -7.15 9.15
C VAL A 97 -7.00 -6.93 8.86
N THR A 98 -6.69 -6.51 7.64
CA THR A 98 -5.36 -5.99 7.29
C THR A 98 -5.37 -4.47 7.34
N ILE A 99 -4.54 -3.89 8.21
CA ILE A 99 -4.32 -2.45 8.26
C ILE A 99 -3.22 -2.11 7.26
N SER A 100 -3.59 -1.42 6.20
CA SER A 100 -2.75 -1.02 5.07
C SER A 100 -3.07 0.42 4.67
N GLY A 101 -2.82 0.80 3.43
CA GLY A 101 -3.20 2.10 2.86
C GLY A 101 -2.00 2.79 2.25
N GLY A 102 -1.53 3.89 2.85
CA GLY A 102 -0.19 4.37 2.65
C GLY A 102 0.78 3.61 3.55
N GLU A 103 1.26 4.33 4.59
CA GLU A 103 2.05 3.69 5.65
C GLU A 103 1.27 3.82 6.97
N PRO A 104 0.73 2.71 7.51
CA PRO A 104 -0.09 2.76 8.72
C PRO A 104 0.63 3.35 9.92
N THR A 105 1.93 3.12 10.03
CA THR A 105 2.76 3.61 11.13
C THR A 105 2.97 5.13 11.09
N MET A 106 2.49 5.84 10.07
CA MET A 106 2.40 7.31 10.07
C MET A 106 1.35 7.84 11.05
N GLN A 107 0.35 7.03 11.41
CA GLN A 107 -0.72 7.40 12.34
C GLN A 107 -0.76 6.46 13.56
N PRO A 108 0.34 6.30 14.31
CA PRO A 108 0.49 5.24 15.29
C PRO A 108 -0.54 5.31 16.41
N ARG A 109 -0.92 6.52 16.86
CA ARG A 109 -1.92 6.70 17.92
C ARG A 109 -3.29 6.16 17.51
N PHE A 110 -3.70 6.44 16.26
CA PHE A 110 -4.96 5.94 15.72
C PHE A 110 -4.91 4.43 15.53
N VAL A 111 -3.84 3.93 14.92
CA VAL A 111 -3.67 2.48 14.66
C VAL A 111 -3.64 1.68 15.97
N ILE A 112 -2.91 2.15 16.99
CA ILE A 112 -2.88 1.51 18.31
C ILE A 112 -4.29 1.46 18.95
N ALA A 113 -5.03 2.57 18.89
CA ALA A 113 -6.38 2.60 19.45
C ALA A 113 -7.34 1.65 18.70
N LEU A 114 -7.23 1.59 17.37
CA LEU A 114 -7.99 0.66 16.54
C LEU A 114 -7.63 -0.80 16.86
N LEU A 115 -6.35 -1.15 16.89
CA LEU A 115 -5.87 -2.51 17.17
C LEU A 115 -6.30 -3.00 18.55
N ARG A 116 -6.24 -2.14 19.58
CA ARG A 116 -6.73 -2.49 20.92
C ARG A 116 -8.21 -2.86 20.88
N ARG A 117 -9.01 -2.06 20.18
CA ARG A 117 -10.44 -2.31 20.07
C ARG A 117 -10.75 -3.58 19.27
N LEU A 118 -10.02 -3.84 18.17
CA LEU A 118 -10.18 -5.08 17.38
C LEU A 118 -9.78 -6.32 18.20
N ARG A 119 -8.72 -6.25 19.01
CA ARG A 119 -8.32 -7.32 19.92
C ARG A 119 -9.39 -7.64 20.96
N GLU A 120 -10.03 -6.62 21.56
CA GLU A 120 -11.14 -6.80 22.50
C GLU A 120 -12.34 -7.51 21.84
N LEU A 121 -12.53 -7.33 20.54
CA LEU A 121 -13.60 -7.96 19.76
C LEU A 121 -13.22 -9.33 19.19
N GLY A 122 -12.01 -9.83 19.50
CA GLY A 122 -11.51 -11.13 19.03
C GLY A 122 -11.26 -11.18 17.52
N ILE A 123 -10.96 -10.04 16.88
CA ILE A 123 -10.70 -9.97 15.45
C ILE A 123 -9.20 -10.11 15.20
N HIS A 124 -8.81 -11.09 14.37
CA HIS A 124 -7.43 -11.27 13.91
C HIS A 124 -6.99 -10.07 13.08
N THR A 125 -5.75 -9.60 13.32
CA THR A 125 -5.23 -8.37 12.69
C THR A 125 -3.90 -8.61 12.01
N ALA A 126 -3.78 -8.09 10.79
CA ALA A 126 -2.51 -7.97 10.09
C ALA A 126 -2.18 -6.49 9.85
N ILE A 127 -0.90 -6.17 9.74
CA ILE A 127 -0.42 -4.87 9.27
C ILE A 127 0.47 -5.06 8.06
N GLU A 128 0.25 -4.24 7.01
CA GLU A 128 1.13 -4.16 5.85
C GLU A 128 1.96 -2.87 5.95
N THR A 129 3.29 -3.01 5.99
CA THR A 129 4.21 -1.88 6.24
C THR A 129 5.55 -2.07 5.55
N ALA A 130 6.15 -0.95 5.15
CA ALA A 130 7.54 -0.91 4.67
C ALA A 130 8.55 -0.59 5.79
N LEU A 131 8.11 -0.54 7.06
CA LEU A 131 8.92 -0.26 8.26
C LEU A 131 9.80 1.01 8.18
N PRO A 132 9.27 2.15 7.75
CA PRO A 132 10.08 3.33 7.46
C PRO A 132 10.59 4.08 8.70
N PHE A 133 9.99 3.83 9.86
CA PHE A 133 10.27 4.55 11.10
C PHE A 133 11.24 3.79 12.03
N PRO A 134 11.89 4.48 12.99
CA PRO A 134 12.68 3.84 14.03
C PRO A 134 11.88 2.80 14.82
N TRP A 135 12.58 1.82 15.40
CA TRP A 135 11.95 0.71 16.13
C TRP A 135 11.02 1.16 17.26
N GLU A 136 11.44 2.16 18.01
CA GLU A 136 10.69 2.70 19.16
C GLU A 136 9.32 3.26 18.74
N HIS A 137 9.23 3.78 17.52
CA HIS A 137 7.99 4.27 16.93
C HIS A 137 7.12 3.11 16.40
N THR A 138 7.75 2.08 15.84
CA THR A 138 7.07 0.96 15.16
C THR A 138 6.60 -0.11 16.16
N LYS A 139 7.42 -0.43 17.16
CA LYS A 139 7.19 -1.51 18.14
C LYS A 139 5.81 -1.46 18.81
N PRO A 140 5.29 -0.30 19.29
CA PRO A 140 3.98 -0.26 19.96
C PRO A 140 2.81 -0.69 19.06
N VAL A 141 2.94 -0.56 17.76
CA VAL A 141 1.96 -1.04 16.77
C VAL A 141 2.15 -2.55 16.57
N ILE A 142 3.40 -3.01 16.37
CA ILE A 142 3.74 -4.42 16.13
C ILE A 142 3.33 -5.32 17.32
N ASP A 143 3.47 -4.86 18.54
CA ASP A 143 3.06 -5.62 19.74
C ASP A 143 1.57 -6.01 19.72
N LEU A 144 0.74 -5.23 19.01
CA LEU A 144 -0.71 -5.38 18.98
C LEU A 144 -1.24 -6.21 17.80
N VAL A 145 -0.48 -6.42 16.74
CA VAL A 145 -0.92 -7.19 15.57
C VAL A 145 -0.61 -8.69 15.71
N ASP A 146 -1.36 -9.51 14.98
CA ASP A 146 -1.17 -10.97 14.97
C ASP A 146 -0.24 -11.39 13.83
N LEU A 147 -0.21 -10.66 12.71
CA LEU A 147 0.60 -10.92 11.54
C LEU A 147 1.23 -9.62 10.99
N VAL A 148 2.48 -9.69 10.57
CA VAL A 148 3.15 -8.59 9.87
C VAL A 148 3.38 -8.95 8.40
N ILE A 149 2.81 -8.18 7.50
CA ILE A 149 3.08 -8.23 6.07
C ILE A 149 4.14 -7.15 5.79
N LEU A 150 5.32 -7.59 5.44
CA LEU A 150 6.51 -6.74 5.34
C LEU A 150 6.93 -6.56 3.89
N ASP A 151 7.00 -5.31 3.45
CA ASP A 151 7.56 -4.96 2.13
C ASP A 151 9.09 -4.84 2.19
N ILE A 152 9.82 -5.78 1.59
CA ILE A 152 11.25 -5.61 1.29
C ILE A 152 11.40 -5.43 -0.22
N LYS A 153 11.73 -4.21 -0.66
CA LYS A 153 11.67 -3.86 -2.09
C LYS A 153 13.00 -4.03 -2.82
N ILE A 154 14.10 -3.56 -2.24
CA ILE A 154 15.43 -3.54 -2.88
C ILE A 154 16.50 -3.81 -1.83
N MET A 155 17.40 -4.77 -2.10
CA MET A 155 18.51 -5.13 -1.21
C MET A 155 19.81 -4.36 -1.49
N ASP A 156 19.77 -3.42 -2.41
CA ASP A 156 20.85 -2.46 -2.65
C ASP A 156 20.60 -1.20 -1.82
N PRO A 157 21.48 -0.80 -0.89
CA PRO A 157 21.23 0.31 0.04
C PRO A 157 21.06 1.66 -0.67
N GLU A 158 21.85 1.92 -1.72
CA GLU A 158 21.79 3.19 -2.46
C GLU A 158 20.49 3.29 -3.26
N LYS A 159 20.14 2.21 -3.98
CA LYS A 159 18.88 2.14 -4.71
C LYS A 159 17.67 2.17 -3.77
N HIS A 160 17.76 1.49 -2.61
CA HIS A 160 16.68 1.52 -1.63
C HIS A 160 16.45 2.94 -1.12
N LEU A 161 17.50 3.65 -0.71
CA LEU A 161 17.40 5.04 -0.28
C LEU A 161 16.84 5.95 -1.39
N LYS A 162 17.33 5.77 -2.63
CA LYS A 162 16.93 6.57 -3.79
C LYS A 162 15.46 6.37 -4.17
N TYR A 163 14.98 5.13 -4.19
CA TYR A 163 13.66 4.79 -4.74
C TYR A 163 12.57 4.58 -3.66
N VAL A 164 12.95 4.15 -2.46
CA VAL A 164 12.02 3.92 -1.34
C VAL A 164 12.02 5.11 -0.38
N GLY A 165 13.15 5.84 -0.29
CA GLY A 165 13.28 7.04 0.55
C GLY A 165 13.61 6.75 2.00
N VAL A 166 13.97 5.49 2.33
CA VAL A 166 14.31 5.03 3.68
C VAL A 166 15.61 4.23 3.63
N PRO A 167 16.51 4.34 4.62
CA PRO A 167 17.69 3.48 4.72
C PRO A 167 17.29 2.00 4.81
N LEU A 168 17.89 1.14 3.98
CA LEU A 168 17.64 -0.30 3.96
C LEU A 168 17.91 -0.94 5.32
N GLU A 169 19.00 -0.58 5.97
CA GLU A 169 19.40 -1.11 7.28
C GLU A 169 18.29 -0.98 8.33
N ARG A 170 17.57 0.15 8.33
CA ARG A 170 16.43 0.34 9.24
C ARG A 170 15.34 -0.69 9.01
N VAL A 171 14.98 -0.94 7.76
CA VAL A 171 13.95 -1.92 7.39
C VAL A 171 14.37 -3.33 7.81
N LEU A 172 15.61 -3.72 7.51
CA LEU A 172 16.13 -5.04 7.87
C LEU A 172 16.25 -5.23 9.39
N THR A 173 16.74 -4.21 10.11
CA THR A 173 16.81 -4.26 11.59
C THR A 173 15.43 -4.40 12.21
N ASN A 174 14.44 -3.63 11.74
CA ASN A 174 13.06 -3.74 12.22
C ASN A 174 12.47 -5.13 11.91
N ALA A 175 12.73 -5.69 10.72
CA ALA A 175 12.28 -7.04 10.37
C ALA A 175 12.84 -8.11 11.32
N ILE A 176 14.14 -8.02 11.63
CA ILE A 176 14.79 -8.91 12.61
C ILE A 176 14.15 -8.76 13.99
N ASN A 177 13.89 -7.55 14.43
CA ASN A 177 13.26 -7.28 15.72
C ASN A 177 11.83 -7.86 15.79
N ILE A 178 11.06 -7.76 14.70
CA ILE A 178 9.72 -8.39 14.60
C ILE A 178 9.83 -9.90 14.73
N SER A 179 10.79 -10.52 14.03
CA SER A 179 11.00 -11.97 14.10
C SER A 179 11.42 -12.42 15.51
N ARG A 180 12.26 -11.63 16.20
CA ARG A 180 12.65 -11.88 17.60
C ARG A 180 11.49 -11.80 18.58
N LEU A 181 10.45 -11.04 18.29
CA LEU A 181 9.19 -11.03 19.06
C LEU A 181 8.31 -12.26 18.81
N GLY A 182 8.73 -13.19 17.94
CA GLY A 182 7.95 -14.37 17.58
C GLY A 182 6.74 -14.07 16.68
N LYS A 183 6.63 -12.87 16.10
CA LYS A 183 5.51 -12.51 15.24
C LYS A 183 5.62 -13.22 13.89
N PRO A 184 4.54 -13.83 13.37
CA PRO A 184 4.47 -14.32 11.99
C PRO A 184 4.75 -13.21 11.01
N ILE A 185 5.55 -13.50 9.97
CA ILE A 185 5.93 -12.53 8.94
C ILE A 185 5.60 -13.11 7.56
N TRP A 186 4.91 -12.32 6.75
CA TRP A 186 4.84 -12.51 5.31
C TRP A 186 5.68 -11.44 4.64
N VAL A 187 6.59 -11.82 3.77
CA VAL A 187 7.43 -10.87 3.04
C VAL A 187 6.86 -10.67 1.65
N HIS A 188 6.57 -9.45 1.30
CA HIS A 188 6.13 -9.04 -0.03
C HIS A 188 7.22 -8.30 -0.78
N ILE A 189 7.35 -8.56 -2.07
CA ILE A 189 8.16 -7.78 -2.99
C ILE A 189 7.35 -7.43 -4.25
N PRO A 190 7.08 -6.16 -4.53
CA PRO A 190 6.55 -5.75 -5.81
C PRO A 190 7.62 -5.91 -6.90
N ILE A 191 7.34 -6.71 -7.94
CA ILE A 191 8.24 -6.93 -9.07
C ILE A 191 7.96 -5.85 -10.11
N ILE A 192 8.80 -4.81 -10.12
CA ILE A 192 8.61 -3.60 -10.92
C ILE A 192 9.67 -3.53 -12.00
N PRO A 193 9.28 -3.39 -13.29
CA PRO A 193 10.19 -3.35 -14.42
C PRO A 193 11.32 -2.32 -14.25
N GLY A 194 12.57 -2.78 -14.35
CA GLY A 194 13.77 -1.96 -14.24
C GLY A 194 14.15 -1.50 -12.83
N TYR A 195 13.37 -1.87 -11.79
CA TYR A 195 13.65 -1.45 -10.42
C TYR A 195 13.91 -2.62 -9.46
N THR A 196 13.03 -3.63 -9.46
CA THR A 196 13.10 -4.75 -8.50
C THR A 196 13.09 -6.11 -9.17
N ASP A 197 12.93 -6.16 -10.50
CA ASP A 197 12.69 -7.33 -11.33
C ASP A 197 13.97 -8.10 -11.77
N TYR A 198 15.04 -8.04 -10.98
CA TYR A 198 16.30 -8.70 -11.26
C TYR A 198 16.62 -9.79 -10.24
N GLU A 199 17.24 -10.87 -10.73
CA GLU A 199 17.45 -12.12 -10.00
C GLU A 199 18.22 -11.96 -8.70
N GLU A 200 19.27 -11.12 -8.73
CA GLU A 200 20.10 -10.88 -7.55
C GLU A 200 19.32 -10.25 -6.39
N ASN A 201 18.35 -9.37 -6.69
CA ASN A 201 17.49 -8.78 -5.65
C ASN A 201 16.64 -9.86 -4.97
N ILE A 202 16.02 -10.73 -5.76
CA ILE A 202 15.20 -11.83 -5.26
C ILE A 202 16.03 -12.80 -4.43
N ARG A 203 17.24 -13.13 -4.91
CA ARG A 203 18.22 -13.98 -4.21
C ARG A 203 18.56 -13.41 -2.84
N ARG A 204 18.99 -12.16 -2.78
CA ARG A 204 19.43 -11.51 -1.53
C ARG A 204 18.28 -11.37 -0.52
N ILE A 205 17.05 -11.12 -0.97
CA ILE A 205 15.88 -11.12 -0.09
C ILE A 205 15.61 -12.53 0.46
N ALA A 206 15.65 -13.56 -0.39
CA ALA A 206 15.44 -14.94 0.04
C ALA A 206 16.52 -15.40 1.04
N GLU A 207 17.77 -15.06 0.83
CA GLU A 207 18.88 -15.32 1.75
C GLU A 207 18.67 -14.60 3.09
N PHE A 208 18.30 -13.33 3.07
CA PHE A 208 17.98 -12.58 4.27
C PHE A 208 16.84 -13.23 5.07
N ILE A 209 15.76 -13.67 4.40
CA ILE A 209 14.64 -14.37 5.03
C ILE A 209 15.13 -15.67 5.67
N ARG A 210 15.90 -16.48 4.95
CA ARG A 210 16.46 -17.75 5.44
C ARG A 210 17.27 -17.57 6.70
N ASP A 211 18.15 -16.59 6.71
CA ASP A 211 19.19 -16.43 7.73
C ASP A 211 18.74 -15.61 8.94
N ASN A 212 17.76 -14.71 8.76
CA ASN A 212 17.42 -13.71 9.78
C ASN A 212 15.95 -13.73 10.24
N LEU A 213 15.04 -14.33 9.49
CA LEU A 213 13.61 -14.30 9.79
C LEU A 213 13.03 -15.71 10.06
N PRO A 214 13.35 -16.34 11.20
CA PRO A 214 12.83 -17.67 11.54
C PRO A 214 11.30 -17.74 11.64
N THR A 215 10.61 -16.63 11.83
CA THR A 215 9.14 -16.55 11.88
C THR A 215 8.50 -16.23 10.53
N ALA A 216 9.28 -16.13 9.45
CA ALA A 216 8.72 -15.93 8.13
C ALA A 216 7.98 -17.19 7.65
N GLU A 217 6.72 -17.00 7.23
CA GLU A 217 5.84 -18.07 6.74
C GLU A 217 5.62 -17.97 5.22
N ARG A 218 5.77 -16.77 4.66
CA ARG A 218 5.51 -16.52 3.23
C ARG A 218 6.51 -15.53 2.64
N TYR A 219 6.90 -15.80 1.39
CA TYR A 219 7.58 -14.84 0.52
C TYR A 219 6.79 -14.74 -0.78
N GLU A 220 6.16 -13.61 -1.01
CA GLU A 220 5.28 -13.38 -2.15
C GLU A 220 5.83 -12.34 -3.10
N LEU A 221 5.98 -12.73 -4.37
CA LEU A 221 6.40 -11.86 -5.45
C LEU A 221 5.14 -11.28 -6.10
N LEU A 222 4.90 -9.98 -5.93
CA LEU A 222 3.73 -9.29 -6.45
C LEU A 222 3.99 -8.78 -7.87
N ALA A 223 3.36 -9.38 -8.86
CA ALA A 223 3.54 -8.98 -10.24
C ALA A 223 3.09 -7.53 -10.48
N PHE A 224 3.90 -6.78 -11.25
CA PHE A 224 3.57 -5.42 -11.64
C PHE A 224 2.24 -5.35 -12.38
N ASN A 225 1.44 -4.35 -12.02
CA ASN A 225 0.19 -4.02 -12.70
C ASN A 225 0.07 -2.49 -12.89
N LYS A 226 -0.86 -2.08 -13.75
CA LYS A 226 -1.07 -0.66 -14.08
C LYS A 226 -2.26 -0.02 -13.34
N TYR A 227 -2.86 -0.67 -12.36
CA TYR A 227 -4.05 -0.15 -11.67
C TYR A 227 -3.81 1.16 -10.92
N CYS A 228 -2.58 1.42 -10.48
CA CYS A 228 -2.23 2.67 -9.82
C CYS A 228 -2.20 3.88 -10.78
N SER A 229 -2.12 3.69 -12.11
CA SER A 229 -2.10 4.77 -13.11
C SER A 229 -3.26 5.74 -12.91
N ILE A 230 -4.46 5.21 -12.64
CA ILE A 230 -5.67 5.99 -12.40
C ILE A 230 -5.53 6.93 -11.17
N LYS A 231 -4.82 6.50 -10.12
CA LYS A 231 -4.57 7.34 -8.94
C LYS A 231 -3.65 8.52 -9.28
N TYR A 232 -2.60 8.27 -10.05
CA TYR A 232 -1.67 9.30 -10.51
C TYR A 232 -2.38 10.33 -11.38
N GLU A 233 -3.18 9.87 -12.33
CA GLU A 233 -3.98 10.72 -13.20
C GLU A 233 -4.93 11.62 -12.42
N ARG A 234 -5.71 11.06 -11.47
CA ARG A 234 -6.64 11.81 -10.60
C ARG A 234 -5.93 12.86 -9.74
N LEU A 235 -4.70 12.59 -9.36
CA LEU A 235 -3.86 13.53 -8.61
C LEU A 235 -3.16 14.54 -9.51
N GLY A 236 -3.24 14.40 -10.84
CA GLY A 236 -2.52 15.24 -11.80
C GLY A 236 -1.00 15.05 -11.73
N ILE A 237 -0.56 13.86 -11.36
CA ILE A 237 0.86 13.49 -11.24
C ILE A 237 1.22 12.60 -12.42
N ASP A 238 2.31 12.90 -13.11
CA ASP A 238 2.81 12.02 -14.18
C ASP A 238 3.35 10.72 -13.57
N TRP A 239 2.87 9.58 -14.10
CA TRP A 239 3.29 8.27 -13.64
C TRP A 239 4.46 7.75 -14.47
N PRO A 240 5.67 7.61 -13.89
CA PRO A 240 6.86 7.23 -14.63
C PRO A 240 6.77 5.87 -15.34
N LEU A 241 5.88 4.98 -14.84
CA LEU A 241 5.74 3.62 -15.37
C LEU A 241 4.53 3.43 -16.30
N LYS A 242 3.90 4.51 -16.78
CA LYS A 242 2.72 4.43 -17.66
C LYS A 242 2.95 3.60 -18.92
N ASN A 243 4.18 3.66 -19.46
CA ASN A 243 4.58 2.96 -20.68
C ASN A 243 5.37 1.66 -20.39
N ALA A 244 5.56 1.28 -19.11
CA ALA A 244 6.25 0.05 -18.78
C ALA A 244 5.38 -1.16 -19.16
N ASP A 245 6.01 -2.22 -19.68
CA ASP A 245 5.33 -3.48 -19.97
C ASP A 245 5.05 -4.27 -18.70
N LEU A 246 4.03 -5.12 -18.74
CA LEU A 246 3.79 -6.10 -17.68
C LEU A 246 4.95 -7.10 -17.63
N ILE A 247 5.24 -7.61 -16.45
CA ILE A 247 6.26 -8.65 -16.31
C ILE A 247 5.73 -9.95 -16.94
N PRO A 248 6.47 -10.56 -17.90
CA PRO A 248 6.10 -11.84 -18.48
C PRO A 248 6.00 -12.96 -17.44
N GLU A 249 5.11 -13.90 -17.67
CA GLU A 249 4.85 -15.00 -16.73
C GLU A 249 6.07 -15.90 -16.52
N ASP A 250 6.81 -16.22 -17.58
CA ASP A 250 8.07 -16.97 -17.54
C ASP A 250 9.13 -16.29 -16.66
N LYS A 251 9.22 -14.96 -16.72
CA LYS A 251 10.11 -14.20 -15.84
C LYS A 251 9.65 -14.30 -14.38
N MET A 252 8.33 -14.19 -14.09
CA MET A 252 7.81 -14.35 -12.73
C MET A 252 8.08 -15.76 -12.19
N GLU A 253 7.92 -16.78 -13.01
CA GLU A 253 8.23 -18.17 -12.63
C GLU A 253 9.72 -18.39 -12.37
N ARG A 254 10.60 -17.83 -13.21
CA ARG A 254 12.05 -17.88 -13.01
C ARG A 254 12.45 -17.22 -11.70
N LEU A 255 11.98 -16.01 -11.41
CA LEU A 255 12.27 -15.29 -10.17
C LEU A 255 11.75 -16.07 -8.94
N THR A 256 10.56 -16.64 -9.05
CA THR A 256 9.98 -17.47 -7.99
C THR A 256 10.78 -18.77 -7.76
N SER A 257 11.28 -19.37 -8.82
CA SER A 257 12.13 -20.59 -8.73
C SER A 257 13.46 -20.30 -8.03
N ILE A 258 14.06 -19.14 -8.26
CA ILE A 258 15.26 -18.70 -7.52
C ILE A 258 14.96 -18.59 -6.03
N ALA A 259 13.87 -17.93 -5.65
CA ALA A 259 13.47 -17.82 -4.26
C ALA A 259 13.20 -19.19 -3.62
N LYS A 260 12.51 -20.07 -4.32
CA LYS A 260 12.22 -21.46 -3.86
C LYS A 260 13.50 -22.28 -3.65
N SER A 261 14.49 -22.16 -4.52
CA SER A 261 15.74 -22.91 -4.39
C SER A 261 16.53 -22.56 -3.12
N ILE A 262 16.38 -21.33 -2.60
CA ILE A 262 17.03 -20.81 -1.40
C ILE A 262 16.22 -21.13 -0.15
N LEU A 263 14.87 -21.02 -0.25
CA LEU A 263 13.92 -21.26 0.85
C LEU A 263 13.33 -22.68 0.81
N ASN A 264 14.14 -23.66 0.46
CA ASN A 264 13.73 -25.04 0.17
C ASN A 264 13.45 -25.92 1.42
N ASN A 265 13.43 -25.33 2.60
CA ASN A 265 13.26 -26.05 3.89
C ASN A 265 11.77 -26.31 4.26
N GLY A 266 10.84 -25.99 3.39
CA GLY A 266 9.39 -26.19 3.60
C GLY A 266 8.74 -25.22 4.62
N ARG A 267 9.53 -24.39 5.30
CA ARG A 267 9.01 -23.42 6.29
C ARG A 267 8.32 -22.22 5.64
N VAL A 268 8.89 -21.70 4.55
CA VAL A 268 8.42 -20.49 3.88
C VAL A 268 7.70 -20.86 2.59
N LEU A 269 6.43 -20.50 2.46
CA LEU A 269 5.69 -20.61 1.21
C LEU A 269 6.14 -19.53 0.22
N VAL A 270 6.75 -19.91 -0.87
CA VAL A 270 7.15 -18.98 -1.95
C VAL A 270 6.13 -19.03 -3.08
N THR A 271 5.53 -17.88 -3.44
CA THR A 271 4.50 -17.78 -4.48
C THR A 271 4.51 -16.45 -5.21
N TRP A 272 3.89 -16.38 -6.39
CA TRP A 272 3.59 -15.14 -7.10
C TRP A 272 2.13 -15.07 -7.60
N ARG A 273 1.37 -16.18 -7.45
CA ARG A 273 -0.02 -16.31 -7.89
C ARG A 273 -1.05 -16.20 -6.74
N GLY A 274 -0.63 -15.62 -5.60
CA GLY A 274 -1.48 -15.58 -4.41
C GLY A 274 -1.57 -16.94 -3.68
N ILE A 275 -2.57 -17.11 -2.84
CA ILE A 275 -2.76 -18.34 -2.08
C ILE A 275 -3.17 -19.46 -3.04
N ALA A 276 -2.27 -20.40 -3.35
CA ALA A 276 -2.72 -21.70 -3.79
C ALA A 276 -3.60 -22.28 -2.65
N LYS A 277 -4.89 -22.55 -2.93
CA LYS A 277 -5.73 -23.32 -1.99
C LYS A 277 -4.91 -24.54 -1.57
N LYS A 278 -4.68 -24.72 -0.25
CA LYS A 278 -4.20 -26.01 0.24
C LYS A 278 -5.13 -27.04 -0.39
N LYS A 279 -4.59 -27.94 -1.20
CA LYS A 279 -5.32 -29.17 -1.53
C LYS A 279 -5.52 -29.85 -0.19
N GLU A 280 -6.74 -29.89 0.29
CA GLU A 280 -7.15 -30.77 1.36
C GLU A 280 -6.81 -32.18 0.88
N THR A 281 -5.80 -32.77 1.52
CA THR A 281 -5.49 -34.21 1.40
C THR A 281 -6.40 -34.98 2.34
#